data_0258f1ee8a75a3fa8ccf8bf787508bbe
#
_entry.id   0258f1ee8a75a3fa8ccf8bf787508bbe
#
_cell.length_a   1.000
_cell.length_b   1.000
_cell.length_c   1.000
_cell.angle_alpha   90.00
_cell.angle_beta   90.00
_cell.angle_gamma   90.00
#
_symmetry.space_group_name_H-M   'P 1'
#
loop_
_entity.id
_entity.type
_entity.pdbx_description
1 polymer ?
#
loop_
_entity_poly.entity_id
_entity_poly.type
_entity_poly.pdbx_seq_one_letter_code
_entity_poly.pdbx_strand_id
1 'polypeptide(L)'
;MAIQSKVSLPVIKRLPKYYRYLTTLSADGKEKISSSELAHMMGTTASQVRQDFNCFGGFGQQGIGYKVDVLRAEIGKLLFGDGEKLPTILIGAGRLGSAVSSFISRDTNGYKLIGVFDINPELCGKEMGGATIYPLSELEAFCAEPHRGGTLRPAPECDGTFR
;
A
#
# COMPACT_ATOMS: atom_id res chain seq x y z
N MET A 1 10.85 9.47 7.02
CA MET A 1 11.85 9.32 5.94
C MET A 1 13.26 8.96 6.47
N ALA A 2 13.38 7.97 7.36
CA ALA A 2 14.65 7.69 8.05
C ALA A 2 15.22 6.26 7.82
N ILE A 3 14.62 5.44 6.95
CA ILE A 3 15.01 4.02 6.78
C ILE A 3 15.84 3.78 5.51
N GLN A 4 15.91 4.74 4.60
CA GLN A 4 16.57 4.54 3.30
C GLN A 4 18.10 4.41 3.33
N SER A 5 18.78 4.70 4.44
CA SER A 5 20.26 4.68 4.49
C SER A 5 20.88 3.34 4.86
N LYS A 6 20.10 2.32 5.27
CA LYS A 6 20.65 1.02 5.72
C LYS A 6 20.19 -0.20 4.93
N VAL A 7 19.14 -0.10 4.13
CA VAL A 7 18.56 -1.25 3.41
C VAL A 7 18.87 -1.15 1.94
N SER A 8 19.49 -2.20 1.35
CA SER A 8 19.84 -2.20 -0.06
C SER A 8 18.60 -2.25 -0.98
N LEU A 9 18.69 -1.63 -2.15
CA LEU A 9 17.58 -1.59 -3.13
C LEU A 9 17.03 -2.99 -3.49
N PRO A 10 17.85 -4.05 -3.66
CA PRO A 10 17.35 -5.40 -3.88
C PRO A 10 16.47 -5.93 -2.75
N VAL A 11 16.78 -5.60 -1.49
CA VAL A 11 15.96 -5.98 -0.33
C VAL A 11 14.62 -5.24 -0.37
N ILE A 12 14.64 -3.92 -0.61
CA ILE A 12 13.42 -3.10 -0.72
C ILE A 12 12.46 -3.67 -1.79
N LYS A 13 12.98 -4.10 -2.94
CA LYS A 13 12.17 -4.70 -4.01
C LYS A 13 11.51 -6.04 -3.62
N ARG A 14 12.05 -6.76 -2.61
CA ARG A 14 11.48 -8.02 -2.13
C ARG A 14 10.47 -7.83 -0.99
N LEU A 15 10.49 -6.71 -0.26
CA LEU A 15 9.59 -6.45 0.86
C LEU A 15 8.10 -6.61 0.51
N PRO A 16 7.58 -6.07 -0.62
CA PRO A 16 6.18 -6.25 -0.98
C PRO A 16 5.79 -7.73 -1.17
N LYS A 17 6.71 -8.55 -1.69
CA LYS A 17 6.49 -9.98 -1.86
C LYS A 17 6.42 -10.69 -0.51
N TYR A 18 7.34 -10.39 0.42
CA TYR A 18 7.29 -10.88 1.80
C TYR A 18 5.97 -10.50 2.46
N TYR A 19 5.58 -9.24 2.41
CA TYR A 19 4.36 -8.75 3.02
C TYR A 19 3.12 -9.49 2.53
N ARG A 20 3.00 -9.72 1.22
CA ARG A 20 1.90 -10.47 0.62
C ARG A 20 1.79 -11.89 1.14
N TYR A 21 2.90 -12.65 1.16
CA TYR A 21 2.88 -14.03 1.67
C TYR A 21 2.55 -14.07 3.15
N LEU A 22 3.13 -13.17 3.96
CA LEU A 22 2.84 -13.11 5.38
C LEU A 22 1.38 -12.72 5.67
N THR A 23 0.77 -11.87 4.84
CA THR A 23 -0.64 -11.53 4.95
C THR A 23 -1.53 -12.74 4.67
N THR A 24 -1.22 -13.54 3.65
CA THR A 24 -1.94 -14.80 3.39
C THR A 24 -1.79 -15.78 4.55
N LEU A 25 -0.57 -16.00 5.02
CA LEU A 25 -0.30 -16.90 6.16
C LEU A 25 -0.99 -16.47 7.45
N SER A 26 -1.04 -15.16 7.72
CA SER A 26 -1.77 -14.61 8.86
C SER A 26 -3.29 -14.85 8.73
N ALA A 27 -3.85 -14.68 7.53
CA ALA A 27 -5.27 -14.97 7.26
C ALA A 27 -5.60 -16.47 7.42
N ASP A 28 -4.65 -17.35 7.09
CA ASP A 28 -4.74 -18.79 7.25
C ASP A 28 -4.49 -19.25 8.71
N GLY A 29 -4.26 -18.31 9.64
CA GLY A 29 -4.03 -18.60 11.06
C GLY A 29 -2.65 -19.19 11.38
N LYS A 30 -1.67 -19.09 10.48
CA LYS A 30 -0.32 -19.60 10.71
C LYS A 30 0.46 -18.68 11.63
N GLU A 31 0.76 -19.12 12.84
CA GLU A 31 1.46 -18.30 13.85
C GLU A 31 2.95 -18.12 13.55
N LYS A 32 3.62 -19.15 13.03
CA LYS A 32 5.07 -19.16 12.81
C LYS A 32 5.45 -19.69 11.45
N ILE A 33 6.55 -19.18 10.90
CA ILE A 33 7.15 -19.64 9.66
C ILE A 33 8.67 -19.69 9.75
N SER A 34 9.29 -20.73 9.17
CA SER A 34 10.75 -20.81 9.06
C SER A 34 11.27 -20.06 7.85
N SER A 35 12.55 -19.69 7.85
CA SER A 35 13.21 -19.12 6.67
C SER A 35 13.18 -20.06 5.46
N SER A 36 13.21 -21.37 5.70
CA SER A 36 13.16 -22.38 4.64
C SER A 36 11.79 -22.47 3.97
N GLU A 37 10.71 -22.50 4.76
CA GLU A 37 9.33 -22.48 4.25
C GLU A 37 9.06 -21.21 3.44
N LEU A 38 9.42 -20.05 4.01
CA LEU A 38 9.21 -18.77 3.34
C LEU A 38 10.03 -18.66 2.04
N ALA A 39 11.27 -19.16 2.06
CA ALA A 39 12.13 -19.23 0.89
C ALA A 39 11.52 -20.10 -0.23
N HIS A 40 10.97 -21.26 0.13
CA HIS A 40 10.29 -22.14 -0.80
C HIS A 40 9.10 -21.45 -1.47
N MET A 41 8.24 -20.78 -0.69
CA MET A 41 7.08 -20.02 -1.20
C MET A 41 7.51 -18.88 -2.14
N MET A 42 8.66 -18.27 -1.88
CA MET A 42 9.16 -17.15 -2.64
C MET A 42 10.03 -17.52 -3.86
N GLY A 43 10.42 -18.80 -3.99
CA GLY A 43 11.37 -19.23 -5.01
C GLY A 43 12.78 -18.68 -4.79
N THR A 44 13.25 -18.62 -3.54
CA THR A 44 14.57 -18.10 -3.14
C THR A 44 15.26 -19.06 -2.16
N THR A 45 16.35 -18.66 -1.52
CA THR A 45 17.06 -19.47 -0.54
C THR A 45 16.78 -19.01 0.90
N ALA A 46 16.83 -19.95 1.85
CA ALA A 46 16.68 -19.63 3.27
C ALA A 46 17.79 -18.66 3.77
N SER A 47 18.96 -18.70 3.16
CA SER A 47 20.06 -17.77 3.46
C SER A 47 19.70 -16.35 3.04
N GLN A 48 19.11 -16.18 1.84
CA GLN A 48 18.66 -14.87 1.36
C GLN A 48 17.58 -14.28 2.26
N VAL A 49 16.59 -15.09 2.67
CA VAL A 49 15.54 -14.66 3.60
C VAL A 49 16.14 -14.17 4.91
N ARG A 50 17.09 -14.92 5.48
CA ARG A 50 17.78 -14.51 6.74
C ARG A 50 18.58 -13.22 6.55
N GLN A 51 19.31 -13.08 5.44
CA GLN A 51 20.05 -11.85 5.15
C GLN A 51 19.14 -10.65 5.02
N ASP A 52 18.03 -10.79 4.29
CA ASP A 52 17.08 -9.71 4.12
C ASP A 52 16.50 -9.24 5.46
N PHE A 53 16.13 -10.18 6.33
CA PHE A 53 15.54 -9.85 7.63
C PHE A 53 16.57 -9.28 8.62
N ASN A 54 17.83 -9.64 8.51
CA ASN A 54 18.90 -9.04 9.31
C ASN A 54 19.14 -7.56 8.96
N CYS A 55 18.77 -7.11 7.75
CA CYS A 55 18.94 -5.72 7.35
C CYS A 55 18.04 -4.74 8.11
N PHE A 56 16.94 -5.21 8.71
CA PHE A 56 15.98 -4.35 9.40
C PHE A 56 15.66 -4.78 10.86
N GLY A 57 16.49 -5.66 11.44
CA GLY A 57 16.41 -6.03 12.85
C GLY A 57 16.06 -7.50 13.05
N GLY A 58 16.98 -8.31 13.49
CA GLY A 58 16.90 -9.77 13.61
C GLY A 58 15.63 -10.31 14.30
N PHE A 59 14.56 -10.51 13.55
CA PHE A 59 13.23 -10.93 14.02
C PHE A 59 13.11 -12.42 14.35
N GLY A 60 14.15 -13.21 14.13
CA GLY A 60 14.14 -14.66 14.32
C GLY A 60 15.01 -15.11 15.48
N GLN A 61 14.48 -15.99 16.32
CA GLN A 61 15.32 -16.81 17.19
C GLN A 61 15.79 -18.03 16.40
N GLN A 62 17.08 -18.33 16.50
CA GLN A 62 17.68 -19.48 15.82
C GLN A 62 16.95 -20.77 16.24
N GLY A 63 16.42 -21.51 15.27
CA GLY A 63 15.68 -22.75 15.48
C GLY A 63 14.15 -22.62 15.73
N ILE A 64 13.64 -21.41 16.03
CA ILE A 64 12.22 -21.20 16.37
C ILE A 64 11.39 -20.61 15.19
N GLY A 65 12.07 -20.02 14.19
CA GLY A 65 11.44 -19.33 13.09
C GLY A 65 10.96 -17.91 13.44
N TYR A 66 10.07 -17.37 12.62
CA TYR A 66 9.53 -16.01 12.72
C TYR A 66 8.06 -16.06 13.08
N LYS A 67 7.61 -15.19 13.98
CA LYS A 67 6.18 -14.96 14.23
C LYS A 67 5.61 -14.20 13.05
N VAL A 68 4.60 -14.77 12.38
CA VAL A 68 4.03 -14.26 11.12
C VAL A 68 3.49 -12.84 11.30
N ASP A 69 2.68 -12.59 12.32
CA ASP A 69 2.06 -11.28 12.53
C ASP A 69 3.07 -10.20 12.92
N VAL A 70 4.08 -10.53 13.73
CA VAL A 70 5.13 -9.59 14.11
C VAL A 70 5.94 -9.19 12.87
N LEU A 71 6.37 -10.17 12.08
CA LEU A 71 7.15 -9.91 10.87
C LEU A 71 6.35 -9.14 9.84
N ARG A 72 5.06 -9.47 9.65
CA ARG A 72 4.15 -8.73 8.78
C ARG A 72 4.01 -7.27 9.21
N ALA A 73 3.80 -7.02 10.51
CA ALA A 73 3.67 -5.67 11.05
C ALA A 73 4.94 -4.84 10.83
N GLU A 74 6.11 -5.40 11.07
CA GLU A 74 7.39 -4.69 10.88
C GLU A 74 7.67 -4.41 9.39
N ILE A 75 7.43 -5.37 8.51
CA ILE A 75 7.56 -5.12 7.07
C ILE A 75 6.50 -4.11 6.60
N GLY A 76 5.29 -4.16 7.16
CA GLY A 76 4.25 -3.18 6.89
C GLY A 76 4.68 -1.75 7.25
N LYS A 77 5.30 -1.55 8.42
CA LYS A 77 5.88 -0.26 8.81
C LYS A 77 6.96 0.23 7.82
N LEU A 78 7.80 -0.68 7.34
CA LEU A 78 8.83 -0.35 6.36
C LEU A 78 8.24 0.07 5.00
N LEU A 79 7.16 -0.56 4.59
CA LEU A 79 6.51 -0.29 3.29
C LEU A 79 5.58 0.92 3.33
N PHE A 80 4.83 1.09 4.43
CA PHE A 80 3.71 2.01 4.51
C PHE A 80 3.88 3.08 5.60
N GLY A 81 4.97 3.03 6.39
CA GLY A 81 5.16 3.90 7.55
C GLY A 81 4.48 3.41 8.82
N ASP A 82 4.58 4.18 9.90
CA ASP A 82 4.11 3.82 11.25
C ASP A 82 2.58 3.95 11.42
N GLY A 83 1.83 3.34 10.50
CA GLY A 83 0.36 3.27 10.58
C GLY A 83 -0.37 4.39 9.84
N GLU A 84 0.32 5.35 9.24
CA GLU A 84 -0.28 6.29 8.32
C GLU A 84 -0.43 5.63 6.93
N LYS A 85 -1.66 5.53 6.46
CA LYS A 85 -1.92 5.08 5.10
C LYS A 85 -1.38 6.10 4.11
N LEU A 86 -0.70 5.63 3.08
CA LEU A 86 -0.19 6.49 2.01
C LEU A 86 -1.34 7.15 1.26
N PRO A 87 -1.43 8.49 1.23
CA PRO A 87 -2.44 9.18 0.45
C PRO A 87 -2.22 8.87 -1.03
N THR A 88 -3.26 8.37 -1.67
CA THR A 88 -3.22 7.84 -3.03
C THR A 88 -4.31 8.45 -3.86
N ILE A 89 -3.99 8.87 -5.06
CA ILE A 89 -4.97 9.30 -6.07
C ILE A 89 -5.11 8.22 -7.15
N LEU A 90 -6.28 8.16 -7.77
CA LEU A 90 -6.56 7.28 -8.89
C LEU A 90 -6.92 8.12 -10.13
N ILE A 91 -6.28 7.85 -11.25
CA ILE A 91 -6.59 8.49 -12.53
C ILE A 91 -7.32 7.49 -13.42
N GLY A 92 -8.55 7.83 -13.79
CA GLY A 92 -9.48 6.99 -14.55
C GLY A 92 -10.52 6.31 -13.66
N ALA A 93 -11.78 6.73 -13.79
CA ALA A 93 -12.93 6.21 -13.05
C ALA A 93 -13.73 5.13 -13.82
N GLY A 94 -13.13 4.53 -14.86
CA GLY A 94 -13.73 3.46 -15.64
C GLY A 94 -13.78 2.13 -14.90
N ARG A 95 -14.07 1.04 -15.62
CA ARG A 95 -14.21 -0.32 -15.05
C ARG A 95 -12.96 -0.78 -14.29
N LEU A 96 -11.76 -0.53 -14.83
CA LEU A 96 -10.50 -0.86 -14.16
C LEU A 96 -10.30 0.00 -12.92
N GLY A 97 -10.56 1.31 -13.02
CA GLY A 97 -10.49 2.24 -11.89
C GLY A 97 -11.39 1.80 -10.74
N SER A 98 -12.63 1.39 -11.02
CA SER A 98 -13.55 0.85 -10.03
C SER A 98 -13.01 -0.39 -9.31
N ALA A 99 -12.41 -1.32 -10.06
CA ALA A 99 -11.80 -2.52 -9.45
C ALA A 99 -10.59 -2.16 -8.56
N VAL A 100 -9.73 -1.24 -9.03
CA VAL A 100 -8.56 -0.76 -8.28
C VAL A 100 -8.99 0.04 -7.04
N SER A 101 -9.99 0.91 -7.14
CA SER A 101 -10.51 1.68 -6.00
C SER A 101 -11.05 0.75 -4.91
N SER A 102 -11.79 -0.28 -5.30
CA SER A 102 -12.30 -1.31 -4.37
C SER A 102 -11.16 -2.09 -3.69
N PHE A 103 -10.04 -2.31 -4.38
CA PHE A 103 -8.85 -2.93 -3.80
C PHE A 103 -8.16 -2.00 -2.81
N ILE A 104 -7.98 -0.71 -3.17
CA ILE A 104 -7.32 0.30 -2.31
C ILE A 104 -8.14 0.56 -1.04
N SER A 105 -9.47 0.59 -1.14
CA SER A 105 -10.38 0.87 -0.03
C SER A 105 -10.41 -0.22 1.04
N ARG A 106 -9.87 -1.40 0.76
CA ARG A 106 -9.72 -2.45 1.78
C ARG A 106 -8.64 -2.03 2.77
N ASP A 107 -9.00 -2.07 4.05
CA ASP A 107 -8.22 -1.53 5.16
C ASP A 107 -6.81 -2.13 5.34
N THR A 108 -6.52 -3.22 4.65
CA THR A 108 -5.30 -4.03 4.78
C THR A 108 -4.12 -3.57 3.92
N ASN A 109 -4.31 -2.61 3.00
CA ASN A 109 -3.34 -2.38 1.91
C ASN A 109 -2.37 -1.20 2.14
N GLY A 110 -2.46 -0.50 3.27
CA GLY A 110 -1.55 0.62 3.58
C GLY A 110 -1.74 1.87 2.70
N TYR A 111 -2.79 1.91 1.86
CA TYR A 111 -3.14 3.04 1.00
C TYR A 111 -4.45 3.67 1.45
N LYS A 112 -4.57 5.00 1.31
CA LYS A 112 -5.80 5.75 1.49
C LYS A 112 -6.13 6.49 0.20
N LEU A 113 -7.23 6.09 -0.45
CA LEU A 113 -7.71 6.81 -1.62
C LEU A 113 -8.23 8.19 -1.16
N ILE A 114 -7.63 9.27 -1.67
CA ILE A 114 -7.96 10.65 -1.31
C ILE A 114 -8.64 11.41 -2.44
N GLY A 115 -8.59 10.92 -3.66
CA GLY A 115 -9.25 11.50 -4.83
C GLY A 115 -9.19 10.57 -6.03
N VAL A 116 -10.20 10.66 -6.86
CA VAL A 116 -10.27 9.99 -8.17
C VAL A 116 -10.41 11.07 -9.24
N PHE A 117 -9.76 10.92 -10.37
CA PHE A 117 -9.76 11.91 -11.45
C PHE A 117 -10.20 11.26 -12.75
N ASP A 118 -11.11 11.90 -13.48
CA ASP A 118 -11.56 11.43 -14.79
C ASP A 118 -11.78 12.60 -15.77
N ILE A 119 -11.73 12.30 -17.04
CA ILE A 119 -12.05 13.25 -18.12
C ILE A 119 -13.55 13.36 -18.38
N ASN A 120 -14.35 12.37 -17.93
CA ASN A 120 -15.79 12.36 -18.14
C ASN A 120 -16.51 13.24 -17.11
N PRO A 121 -17.10 14.38 -17.51
CA PRO A 121 -17.77 15.30 -16.60
C PRO A 121 -18.99 14.68 -15.90
N GLU A 122 -19.63 13.67 -16.50
CA GLU A 122 -20.78 13.01 -15.90
C GLU A 122 -20.45 12.21 -14.65
N LEU A 123 -19.18 11.89 -14.42
CA LEU A 123 -18.70 11.16 -13.28
C LEU A 123 -18.29 12.09 -12.12
N CYS A 124 -18.03 13.37 -12.41
CA CYS A 124 -17.59 14.35 -11.42
C CYS A 124 -18.60 14.51 -10.28
N GLY A 125 -18.08 14.65 -9.06
CA GLY A 125 -18.88 14.75 -7.84
C GLY A 125 -19.45 13.44 -7.30
N LYS A 126 -19.39 12.34 -8.09
CA LYS A 126 -19.75 11.00 -7.60
C LYS A 126 -18.64 10.42 -6.72
N GLU A 127 -18.98 9.41 -5.94
CA GLU A 127 -18.01 8.70 -5.10
C GLU A 127 -17.56 7.38 -5.74
N MET A 128 -16.26 7.07 -5.60
CA MET A 128 -15.69 5.79 -5.97
C MET A 128 -14.66 5.35 -4.92
N GLY A 129 -14.88 4.18 -4.32
CA GLY A 129 -13.99 3.65 -3.29
C GLY A 129 -13.87 4.53 -2.03
N GLY A 130 -14.89 5.34 -1.72
CA GLY A 130 -14.90 6.27 -0.60
C GLY A 130 -14.17 7.59 -0.87
N ALA A 131 -13.81 7.88 -2.13
CA ALA A 131 -13.24 9.15 -2.55
C ALA A 131 -14.09 9.80 -3.65
N THR A 132 -14.08 11.14 -3.67
CA THR A 132 -14.81 11.92 -4.68
C THR A 132 -14.08 11.87 -6.03
N ILE A 133 -14.86 11.83 -7.14
CA ILE A 133 -14.36 11.94 -8.50
C ILE A 133 -14.29 13.43 -8.88
N TYR A 134 -13.11 13.89 -9.27
CA TYR A 134 -12.79 15.24 -9.71
C TYR A 134 -12.51 15.29 -11.20
N PRO A 135 -12.70 16.43 -11.87
CA PRO A 135 -12.23 16.64 -13.22
C PRO A 135 -10.71 16.49 -13.30
N LEU A 136 -10.20 15.89 -14.37
CA LEU A 136 -8.75 15.71 -14.54
C LEU A 136 -7.98 17.06 -14.54
N SER A 137 -8.63 18.15 -14.98
CA SER A 137 -8.06 19.51 -14.96
C SER A 137 -7.72 20.03 -13.57
N GLU A 138 -8.31 19.48 -12.51
CA GLU A 138 -8.02 19.88 -11.12
C GLU A 138 -6.86 19.10 -10.49
N LEU A 139 -6.27 18.14 -11.19
CA LEU A 139 -5.23 17.25 -10.64
C LEU A 139 -4.03 18.02 -10.09
N GLU A 140 -3.51 19.00 -10.83
CA GLU A 140 -2.33 19.78 -10.42
C GLU A 140 -2.62 20.59 -9.15
N ALA A 141 -3.75 21.27 -9.11
CA ALA A 141 -4.17 22.06 -7.95
C ALA A 141 -4.39 21.16 -6.73
N PHE A 142 -5.00 19.99 -6.94
CA PHE A 142 -5.21 19.02 -5.87
C PHE A 142 -3.89 18.51 -5.30
N CYS A 143 -2.90 18.19 -6.13
CA CYS A 143 -1.60 17.71 -5.69
C CYS A 143 -0.73 18.79 -5.01
N ALA A 144 -0.96 20.07 -5.32
CA ALA A 144 -0.24 21.19 -4.71
C ALA A 144 -0.67 21.45 -3.25
N GLU A 145 -1.85 21.00 -2.84
CA GLU A 145 -2.32 21.14 -1.47
C GLU A 145 -1.67 20.09 -0.54
N PRO A 146 -1.27 20.49 0.68
CA PRO A 146 -0.73 19.54 1.65
C PRO A 146 -1.85 18.62 2.17
N HIS A 147 -1.91 17.39 1.68
CA HIS A 147 -2.87 16.37 2.12
C HIS A 147 -2.46 15.76 3.47
N ARG A 148 -2.41 16.57 4.52
CA ARG A 148 -2.20 16.11 5.90
C ARG A 148 -3.53 15.73 6.52
N GLY A 149 -3.75 14.44 6.75
CA GLY A 149 -4.74 13.98 7.73
C GLY A 149 -6.21 14.16 7.39
N GLY A 150 -6.67 13.68 6.24
CA GLY A 150 -8.08 13.23 6.12
C GLY A 150 -9.19 14.26 5.97
N THR A 151 -8.92 15.52 5.75
CA THR A 151 -9.95 16.48 5.33
C THR A 151 -10.17 16.34 3.83
N LEU A 152 -11.29 15.73 3.46
CA LEU A 152 -11.78 15.69 2.07
C LEU A 152 -12.13 17.13 1.66
N ARG A 153 -11.66 17.56 0.49
CA ARG A 153 -12.18 18.75 -0.16
C ARG A 153 -13.70 18.57 -0.39
N PRO A 154 -14.50 19.64 -0.28
CA PRO A 154 -15.89 19.59 -0.73
C PRO A 154 -15.94 19.16 -2.20
N ALA A 155 -17.01 18.44 -2.57
CA ALA A 155 -17.22 18.02 -3.95
C ALA A 155 -17.14 19.24 -4.88
N PRO A 156 -16.45 19.13 -6.03
CA PRO A 156 -16.39 20.23 -6.99
C PRO A 156 -17.78 20.54 -7.54
N GLU A 157 -18.09 21.80 -7.65
CA GLU A 157 -19.25 22.24 -8.45
C GLU A 157 -18.90 21.99 -9.92
N CYS A 158 -19.44 20.92 -10.48
CA CYS A 158 -19.30 20.65 -11.90
C CYS A 158 -20.28 21.54 -12.67
N ASP A 159 -19.88 22.78 -12.99
CA ASP A 159 -20.55 23.56 -14.00
C ASP A 159 -20.17 22.97 -15.38
N GLY A 160 -21.15 22.59 -16.16
CA GLY A 160 -20.98 21.86 -17.43
C GLY A 160 -20.34 22.65 -18.58
N THR A 161 -19.45 23.61 -18.27
CA THR A 161 -18.73 24.43 -19.25
C THR A 161 -17.33 23.90 -19.51
N PHE A 162 -17.25 22.85 -20.33
CA PHE A 162 -16.01 22.52 -21.05
C PHE A 162 -15.88 23.41 -22.28
N ARG A 163 -14.87 24.25 -22.31
CA ARG A 163 -14.31 24.81 -23.56
C ARG A 163 -13.11 24.03 -23.99
#